data_cb45d6dcde75ab044742af51a9ba9edd
#
_entry.id   cb45d6dcde75ab044742af51a9ba9edd
#
_cell.length_a   1.000
_cell.length_b   1.000
_cell.length_c   1.000
_cell.angle_alpha   90.00
_cell.angle_beta   90.00
_cell.angle_gamma   90.00
#
_symmetry.space_group_name_H-M   'P 1'
#
loop_
_entity.id
_entity.type
_entity.pdbx_description
1 polymer ?
#
loop_
_entity_poly.entity_id
_entity_poly.type
_entity_poly.pdbx_seq_one_letter_code
_entity_poly.pdbx_strand_id
1 'polypeptide(L)'
;AEIVLGNRERLLACSSPTGPAFEGAQISCGQRAAPGAIERVRIDPATLEPRVKVIGSELWSDDPGFGEATARTGVTGVCGSGIIEVIAEMYLAGILTPDGVVDGALAARTDRIVADGRTFSYVLHR
;
A
#
# COMPACT_ATOMS: atom_id res chain seq x y z
N ALA A 1 7.77 10.38 13.37
CA ALA A 1 7.40 8.99 13.72
C ALA A 1 8.50 8.36 14.56
N GLU A 2 8.11 7.46 15.44
CA GLU A 2 9.02 6.65 16.25
C GLU A 2 9.06 5.25 15.65
N ILE A 3 10.28 4.76 15.45
CA ILE A 3 10.53 3.41 14.92
C ILE A 3 11.12 2.57 16.07
N VAL A 4 10.49 1.46 16.35
CA VAL A 4 10.98 0.47 17.31
C VAL A 4 11.27 -0.82 16.55
N LEU A 5 12.50 -1.29 16.65
CA LEU A 5 12.98 -2.54 16.07
C LEU A 5 13.56 -3.43 17.15
N GLY A 6 13.21 -4.68 17.14
CA GLY A 6 13.75 -5.56 18.15
C GLY A 6 13.49 -7.05 17.98
N ASN A 7 14.11 -7.78 18.87
CA ASN A 7 13.92 -9.21 19.06
C ASN A 7 13.71 -9.51 20.55
N ARG A 8 13.77 -10.78 20.96
CA ARG A 8 13.58 -11.19 22.36
C ARG A 8 14.67 -10.67 23.31
N GLU A 9 15.84 -10.29 22.78
CA GLU A 9 17.01 -9.93 23.57
C GLU A 9 17.22 -8.41 23.62
N ARG A 10 16.81 -7.69 22.58
CA ARG A 10 17.10 -6.26 22.46
C ARG A 10 15.98 -5.52 21.71
N LEU A 11 15.65 -4.33 22.21
CA LEU A 11 14.83 -3.34 21.53
C LEU A 11 15.69 -2.11 21.24
N LEU A 12 15.56 -1.59 20.04
CA LEU A 12 16.15 -0.34 19.60
C LEU A 12 15.01 0.61 19.21
N ALA A 13 15.14 1.86 19.56
CA ALA A 13 14.17 2.88 19.19
C ALA A 13 14.88 4.11 18.64
N CYS A 14 14.28 4.74 17.65
CA CYS A 14 14.72 6.02 17.14
C CYS A 14 13.53 6.89 16.76
N SER A 15 13.73 8.19 16.79
CA SER A 15 12.79 9.14 16.19
C SER A 15 13.22 9.42 14.75
N SER A 16 12.27 9.40 13.83
CA SER A 16 12.50 9.70 12.41
C SER A 16 11.68 10.91 11.99
N PRO A 17 12.31 11.95 11.42
CA PRO A 17 11.60 13.14 10.94
C PRO A 17 10.92 12.85 9.61
N THR A 18 9.75 12.22 9.65
CA THR A 18 8.98 11.85 8.44
C THR A 18 8.12 13.00 7.90
N GLY A 19 8.00 14.12 8.65
CA GLY A 19 7.02 15.15 8.33
C GLY A 19 5.60 14.54 8.30
N PRO A 20 4.70 15.04 7.46
CA PRO A 20 3.32 14.54 7.36
C PRO A 20 3.16 13.36 6.38
N ALA A 21 4.24 12.66 6.02
CA ALA A 21 4.18 11.58 5.04
C ALA A 21 3.24 10.44 5.47
N PHE A 22 3.32 10.01 6.73
CA PHE A 22 2.44 8.96 7.25
C PHE A 22 1.00 9.41 7.50
N GLU A 23 0.72 10.69 7.38
CA GLU A 23 -0.65 11.21 7.31
C GLU A 23 -1.15 11.38 5.87
N GLY A 24 -0.40 10.85 4.89
CA GLY A 24 -0.74 10.86 3.48
C GLY A 24 -0.40 12.15 2.74
N ALA A 25 0.29 13.10 3.36
CA ALA A 25 0.70 14.32 2.69
C ALA A 25 1.99 14.13 1.88
N GLN A 26 2.08 14.78 0.74
CA GLN A 26 3.26 14.77 -0.16
C GLN A 26 3.58 13.37 -0.75
N ILE A 27 2.61 12.47 -0.72
CA ILE A 27 2.69 11.15 -1.37
C ILE A 27 1.66 11.12 -2.48
N SER A 28 2.04 10.60 -3.65
CA SER A 28 1.11 10.41 -4.78
C SER A 28 -0.07 9.55 -4.34
N CYS A 29 -1.28 10.02 -4.56
CA CYS A 29 -2.52 9.39 -4.11
C CYS A 29 -2.64 9.25 -2.57
N GLY A 30 -1.76 9.88 -1.80
CA GLY A 30 -1.85 9.91 -0.35
C GLY A 30 -2.97 10.82 0.14
N GLN A 31 -3.63 10.42 1.22
CA GLN A 31 -4.65 11.24 1.87
C GLN A 31 -4.74 10.94 3.37
N ARG A 32 -5.41 11.81 4.09
CA ARG A 32 -5.75 11.56 5.50
C ARG A 32 -6.74 10.41 5.61
N ALA A 33 -6.75 9.74 6.75
CA ALA A 33 -7.73 8.72 7.10
C ALA A 33 -9.15 9.32 7.06
N ALA A 34 -9.93 8.92 6.05
CA ALA A 34 -11.29 9.36 5.81
C ALA A 34 -12.03 8.29 5.00
N PRO A 35 -13.38 8.28 4.97
CA PRO A 35 -14.12 7.35 4.15
C PRO A 35 -13.63 7.31 2.70
N GLY A 36 -13.41 6.10 2.16
CA GLY A 36 -12.85 5.88 0.82
C GLY A 36 -11.32 5.75 0.76
N ALA A 37 -10.60 6.12 1.84
CA ALA A 37 -9.15 5.92 1.90
C ALA A 37 -8.81 4.43 2.08
N ILE A 38 -7.89 3.91 1.27
CA ILE A 38 -7.33 2.57 1.45
C ILE A 38 -6.56 2.55 2.77
N GLU A 39 -6.98 1.69 3.69
CA GLU A 39 -6.36 1.51 5.01
C GLU A 39 -5.68 0.15 5.17
N ARG A 40 -6.12 -0.85 4.41
CA ARG A 40 -5.56 -2.20 4.42
C ARG A 40 -5.26 -2.68 3.01
N VAL A 41 -4.18 -3.42 2.88
CA VAL A 41 -3.72 -4.00 1.62
C VAL A 41 -3.29 -5.44 1.85
N ARG A 42 -3.60 -6.32 0.90
CA ARG A 42 -3.00 -7.66 0.77
C ARG A 42 -2.67 -7.88 -0.68
N ILE A 43 -1.54 -8.51 -0.94
CA ILE A 43 -1.09 -8.86 -2.29
C ILE A 43 -0.88 -10.38 -2.36
N ASP A 44 -1.54 -11.02 -3.32
CA ASP A 44 -1.31 -12.44 -3.58
C ASP A 44 0.08 -12.62 -4.21
N PRO A 45 1.01 -13.36 -3.58
CA PRO A 45 2.37 -13.50 -4.11
C PRO A 45 2.45 -14.35 -5.39
N ALA A 46 1.43 -15.16 -5.70
CA ALA A 46 1.41 -15.97 -6.90
C ALA A 46 0.93 -15.18 -8.13
N THR A 47 -0.12 -14.38 -7.96
CA THR A 47 -0.74 -13.60 -9.04
C THR A 47 -0.26 -12.16 -9.09
N LEU A 48 0.26 -11.64 -7.99
CA LEU A 48 0.61 -10.23 -7.75
C LEU A 48 -0.61 -9.30 -7.81
N GLU A 49 -1.82 -9.86 -7.60
CA GLU A 49 -3.04 -9.06 -7.53
C GLU A 49 -3.26 -8.52 -6.13
N PRO A 50 -3.56 -7.20 -6.01
CA PRO A 50 -3.88 -6.59 -4.75
C PRO A 50 -5.37 -6.74 -4.43
N ARG A 51 -5.68 -6.84 -3.16
CA ARG A 51 -6.99 -6.53 -2.61
C ARG A 51 -6.85 -5.49 -1.53
N VAL A 52 -7.79 -4.58 -1.49
CA VAL A 52 -7.75 -3.42 -0.59
C VAL A 52 -9.02 -3.34 0.24
N LYS A 53 -8.89 -2.76 1.42
CA LYS A 53 -10.00 -2.38 2.26
C LYS A 53 -9.96 -0.88 2.47
N VAL A 54 -11.11 -0.23 2.40
CA VAL A 54 -11.22 1.22 2.56
C VAL A 54 -11.95 1.57 3.84
N ILE A 55 -11.62 2.69 4.43
CA ILE A 55 -12.34 3.25 5.57
C ILE A 55 -13.81 3.47 5.17
N GLY A 56 -14.71 2.96 5.99
CA GLY A 56 -16.15 3.04 5.77
C GLY A 56 -16.77 1.80 5.12
N SER A 57 -15.97 0.76 4.81
CA SER A 57 -16.45 -0.54 4.36
C SER A 57 -15.77 -1.68 5.10
N GLU A 58 -16.53 -2.69 5.49
CA GLU A 58 -15.96 -3.94 6.05
C GLU A 58 -15.53 -4.93 4.97
N LEU A 59 -15.91 -4.70 3.72
CA LEU A 59 -15.61 -5.57 2.58
C LEU A 59 -14.21 -5.28 2.02
N TRP A 60 -13.58 -6.32 1.48
CA TRP A 60 -12.41 -6.21 0.63
C TRP A 60 -12.81 -5.92 -0.82
N SER A 61 -11.90 -5.38 -1.62
CA SER A 61 -12.17 -5.00 -3.00
C SER A 61 -12.53 -6.18 -3.93
N ASP A 62 -12.21 -7.40 -3.53
CA ASP A 62 -12.56 -8.65 -4.20
C ASP A 62 -13.83 -9.31 -3.64
N ASP A 63 -14.42 -8.77 -2.59
CA ASP A 63 -15.69 -9.27 -2.05
C ASP A 63 -16.89 -8.84 -2.90
N PRO A 64 -17.90 -9.69 -3.07
CA PRO A 64 -19.17 -9.31 -3.67
C PRO A 64 -19.81 -8.14 -2.92
N GLY A 65 -20.26 -7.11 -3.64
CA GLY A 65 -20.90 -5.94 -3.06
C GLY A 65 -19.96 -4.81 -2.65
N PHE A 66 -18.64 -4.95 -2.80
CA PHE A 66 -17.69 -3.87 -2.50
C PHE A 66 -18.00 -2.59 -3.29
N GLY A 67 -18.28 -2.72 -4.58
CA GLY A 67 -18.63 -1.57 -5.44
C GLY A 67 -19.89 -0.85 -4.97
N GLU A 68 -20.89 -1.58 -4.51
CA GLU A 68 -22.12 -1.00 -3.97
C GLU A 68 -21.85 -0.31 -2.62
N ALA A 69 -21.12 -0.98 -1.73
CA ALA A 69 -20.75 -0.43 -0.42
C ALA A 69 -19.93 0.85 -0.52
N THR A 70 -19.12 0.99 -1.56
CA THR A 70 -18.26 2.14 -1.81
C THR A 70 -18.82 3.14 -2.83
N ALA A 71 -20.00 2.91 -3.39
CA ALA A 71 -20.57 3.72 -4.48
C ALA A 71 -20.69 5.22 -4.15
N ARG A 72 -20.88 5.58 -2.88
CA ARG A 72 -21.01 6.97 -2.44
C ARG A 72 -19.67 7.67 -2.26
N THR A 73 -18.65 6.97 -1.85
CA THR A 73 -17.34 7.54 -1.49
C THR A 73 -16.29 7.28 -2.57
N GLY A 74 -16.39 6.15 -3.25
CA GLY A 74 -15.34 5.64 -4.11
C GLY A 74 -14.11 5.15 -3.33
N VAL A 75 -13.07 4.81 -4.06
CA VAL A 75 -11.72 4.63 -3.55
C VAL A 75 -10.94 5.89 -3.89
N THR A 76 -10.56 6.68 -2.89
CA THR A 76 -10.16 8.07 -3.10
C THR A 76 -8.66 8.32 -2.93
N GLY A 77 -7.96 7.40 -2.28
CA GLY A 77 -6.51 7.49 -2.05
C GLY A 77 -6.06 6.50 -1.01
N VAL A 78 -4.84 6.67 -0.51
CA VAL A 78 -4.22 5.76 0.47
C VAL A 78 -3.90 6.54 1.74
N CYS A 79 -4.38 6.09 2.89
CA CYS A 79 -4.02 6.70 4.17
C CYS A 79 -2.74 6.10 4.76
N GLY A 80 -2.27 6.65 5.87
CA GLY A 80 -0.99 6.27 6.48
C GLY A 80 -0.83 4.78 6.76
N SER A 81 -1.86 4.10 7.28
CA SER A 81 -1.83 2.65 7.49
C SER A 81 -1.74 1.88 6.17
N GLY A 82 -2.47 2.31 5.15
CA GLY A 82 -2.41 1.72 3.81
C GLY A 82 -1.03 1.86 3.18
N ILE A 83 -0.36 3.02 3.34
CA ILE A 83 1.01 3.25 2.87
C ILE A 83 1.98 2.24 3.50
N ILE A 84 1.90 2.05 4.80
CA ILE A 84 2.77 1.11 5.51
C ILE A 84 2.49 -0.33 5.05
N GLU A 85 1.22 -0.72 4.97
CA GLU A 85 0.86 -2.08 4.52
C GLU A 85 1.24 -2.34 3.06
N VAL A 86 1.01 -1.42 2.13
CA VAL A 86 1.35 -1.66 0.73
C VAL A 86 2.84 -1.89 0.53
N ILE A 87 3.70 -1.13 1.20
CA ILE A 87 5.15 -1.33 1.12
C ILE A 87 5.54 -2.70 1.69
N ALA A 88 4.97 -3.08 2.83
CA ALA A 88 5.22 -4.38 3.44
C ALA A 88 4.75 -5.54 2.54
N GLU A 89 3.54 -5.47 2.00
CA GLU A 89 2.97 -6.49 1.13
C GLU A 89 3.73 -6.59 -0.21
N MET A 90 4.14 -5.47 -0.80
CA MET A 90 4.98 -5.48 -2.00
C MET A 90 6.33 -6.15 -1.75
N TYR A 91 6.94 -5.90 -0.59
CA TYR A 91 8.19 -6.58 -0.21
C TYR A 91 7.98 -8.07 -0.01
N LEU A 92 6.95 -8.48 0.72
CA LEU A 92 6.63 -9.89 0.98
C LEU A 92 6.25 -10.65 -0.29
N ALA A 93 5.60 -9.99 -1.25
CA ALA A 93 5.27 -10.57 -2.56
C ALA A 93 6.43 -10.56 -3.55
N GLY A 94 7.59 -10.01 -3.17
CA GLY A 94 8.78 -9.91 -4.03
C GLY A 94 8.67 -8.83 -5.13
N ILE A 95 7.72 -7.91 -5.02
CA ILE A 95 7.56 -6.77 -5.93
C ILE A 95 8.60 -5.69 -5.63
N LEU A 96 8.91 -5.46 -4.35
CA LEU A 96 9.96 -4.56 -3.91
C LEU A 96 11.24 -5.34 -3.60
N THR A 97 12.36 -4.86 -4.13
CA THR A 97 13.69 -5.32 -3.75
C THR A 97 14.04 -4.82 -2.33
N PRO A 98 15.07 -5.40 -1.67
CA PRO A 98 15.58 -4.88 -0.40
C PRO A 98 16.02 -3.41 -0.43
N ASP A 99 16.37 -2.90 -1.62
CA ASP A 99 16.74 -1.50 -1.83
C ASP A 99 15.54 -0.57 -2.02
N GLY A 100 14.31 -1.11 -1.93
CA GLY A 100 13.08 -0.33 -2.07
C GLY A 100 12.70 0.01 -3.52
N VAL A 101 13.22 -0.74 -4.49
CA VAL A 101 12.95 -0.53 -5.92
C VAL A 101 11.92 -1.56 -6.40
N VAL A 102 10.94 -1.12 -7.18
CA VAL A 102 9.97 -2.03 -7.84
C VAL A 102 10.69 -2.83 -8.91
N ASP A 103 10.61 -4.16 -8.83
CA ASP A 103 11.21 -5.06 -9.82
C ASP A 103 10.44 -5.01 -11.15
N GLY A 104 10.99 -4.27 -12.11
CA GLY A 104 10.40 -4.13 -13.44
C GLY A 104 10.33 -5.43 -14.26
N ALA A 105 11.12 -6.46 -13.93
CA ALA A 105 11.05 -7.75 -14.62
C ALA A 105 9.71 -8.45 -14.41
N LEU A 106 9.01 -8.14 -13.31
CA LEU A 106 7.69 -8.66 -13.02
C LEU A 106 6.59 -8.10 -13.92
N ALA A 107 6.85 -7.04 -14.71
CA ALA A 107 5.89 -6.56 -15.72
C ALA A 107 5.54 -7.63 -16.77
N ALA A 108 6.38 -8.64 -16.94
CA ALA A 108 6.05 -9.79 -17.78
C ALA A 108 5.01 -10.75 -17.16
N ARG A 109 4.75 -10.64 -15.84
CA ARG A 109 3.83 -11.50 -15.09
C ARG A 109 2.50 -10.83 -14.76
N THR A 110 2.48 -9.51 -14.68
CA THR A 110 1.30 -8.75 -14.29
C THR A 110 1.29 -7.38 -14.98
N ASP A 111 0.10 -6.92 -15.34
CA ASP A 111 -0.13 -5.57 -15.86
C ASP A 111 -0.23 -4.50 -14.74
N ARG A 112 -0.07 -4.92 -13.47
CA ARG A 112 0.01 -4.04 -12.30
C ARG A 112 1.34 -3.31 -12.19
N ILE A 113 2.39 -3.81 -12.84
CA ILE A 113 3.70 -3.16 -12.86
C ILE A 113 3.85 -2.42 -14.19
N VAL A 114 3.93 -1.11 -14.11
CA VAL A 114 3.97 -0.22 -15.26
C VAL A 114 5.24 0.62 -15.24
N ALA A 115 5.78 0.91 -16.42
CA ALA A 115 6.94 1.80 -16.55
C ALA A 115 6.55 3.23 -16.11
N ASP A 116 7.41 3.85 -15.32
CA ASP A 116 7.25 5.20 -14.80
C ASP A 116 8.58 5.96 -14.89
N GLY A 117 8.80 6.61 -16.02
CA GLY A 117 10.06 7.27 -16.31
C GLY A 117 11.24 6.30 -16.35
N ARG A 118 12.15 6.41 -15.38
CA ARG A 118 13.33 5.55 -15.24
C ARG A 118 13.12 4.37 -14.28
N THR A 119 11.94 4.25 -13.72
CA THR A 119 11.58 3.27 -12.71
C THR A 119 10.26 2.59 -13.07
N PHE A 120 9.68 1.88 -12.12
CA PHE A 120 8.40 1.21 -12.27
C PHE A 120 7.48 1.59 -11.10
N SER A 121 6.19 1.61 -11.39
CA SER A 121 5.13 1.80 -10.40
C SER A 121 4.27 0.55 -10.32
N TYR A 122 3.74 0.28 -9.12
CA TYR A 122 2.76 -0.77 -8.90
C TYR A 122 1.36 -0.18 -8.78
N VAL A 123 0.44 -0.63 -9.64
CA VAL A 123 -0.94 -0.15 -9.69
C VAL A 123 -1.78 -0.88 -8.65
N LEU A 124 -2.03 -0.20 -7.53
CA LEU A 124 -2.77 -0.76 -6.39
C LEU A 124 -4.28 -0.84 -6.66
N HIS A 125 -4.85 0.18 -7.31
CA HIS A 125 -6.29 0.27 -7.63
C HIS A 125 -6.48 0.94 -8.99
N ARG A 126 -7.54 0.54 -9.73
CA ARG A 126 -7.93 1.09 -11.04
C ARG A 126 -9.31 1.70 -11.00
#